data_2daeb65352345ea76f8fe56677dcbb41
#
_entry.id   2daeb65352345ea76f8fe56677dcbb41
#
_cell.length_a   1.000
_cell.length_b   1.000
_cell.length_c   1.000
_cell.angle_alpha   90.00
_cell.angle_beta   90.00
_cell.angle_gamma   90.00
#
_symmetry.space_group_name_H-M   'P 1'
#
loop_
_entity.id
_entity.type
_entity.pdbx_description
1 polymer ?
#
loop_
_entity_poly.entity_id
_entity_poly.type
_entity_poly.pdbx_seq_one_letter_code
_entity_poly.pdbx_strand_id
1 'polypeptide(L)'
;FPLFVYKATFEQARRCVCQTNEKGMNYSNTDCCVNVNISFKHVNSKDIVDGYFSFSLRDFDKNVFFKMADDFLANFEVEVELPEEIIIDMQYYGLLGKLSESLNGECLALGISLLSDKIGEKIFSEDFTLLHDVSDEECWFNRFWDGDGCVTENDKRVFVDKGVVVTGYADKKTAKKYNIPHTGNAYTEMADIPGAGGV
;
A
#
# COMPACT_ATOMS: atom_id res chain seq x y z
N PHE A 1 -18.78 -24.70 5.54
CA PHE A 1 -18.78 -24.70 4.04
C PHE A 1 -18.99 -26.11 3.50
N PRO A 2 -20.24 -26.64 3.46
CA PRO A 2 -20.49 -28.06 3.16
C PRO A 2 -20.16 -28.46 1.72
N LEU A 3 -20.14 -27.51 0.79
CA LEU A 3 -19.85 -27.75 -0.62
C LEU A 3 -18.36 -27.62 -0.97
N PHE A 4 -17.50 -27.25 -0.01
CA PHE A 4 -16.10 -27.02 -0.24
C PHE A 4 -15.21 -27.86 0.67
N VAL A 5 -14.16 -28.42 0.10
CA VAL A 5 -12.99 -28.90 0.82
C VAL A 5 -11.97 -27.78 0.84
N TYR A 6 -11.44 -27.44 1.99
CA TYR A 6 -10.52 -26.32 2.13
C TYR A 6 -9.38 -26.60 3.09
N LYS A 7 -8.30 -25.86 2.90
CA LYS A 7 -7.18 -25.75 3.82
C LYS A 7 -7.00 -24.28 4.19
N ALA A 8 -7.11 -23.97 5.47
CA ALA A 8 -6.82 -22.64 6.00
C ALA A 8 -5.45 -22.66 6.70
N THR A 9 -4.66 -21.64 6.44
CA THR A 9 -3.39 -21.37 7.13
C THR A 9 -3.50 -20.03 7.83
N PHE A 10 -3.16 -20.00 9.11
CA PHE A 10 -3.13 -18.81 9.93
C PHE A 10 -1.67 -18.52 10.28
N GLU A 11 -1.23 -17.31 10.00
CA GLU A 11 0.09 -16.84 10.34
C GLU A 11 -0.03 -15.55 11.16
N GLN A 12 0.51 -15.55 12.37
CA GLN A 12 0.59 -14.35 13.17
C GLN A 12 2.01 -13.80 13.09
N ALA A 13 2.13 -12.58 12.59
CA ALA A 13 3.37 -11.83 12.56
C ALA A 13 3.34 -10.71 13.60
N ARG A 14 4.44 -10.54 14.33
CA ARG A 14 4.69 -9.40 15.20
C ARG A 14 6.03 -8.80 14.83
N ARG A 15 6.03 -7.51 14.52
CA ARG A 15 7.23 -6.77 14.17
C ARG A 15 7.46 -5.64 15.18
N CYS A 16 8.67 -5.58 15.73
CA CYS A 16 9.13 -4.46 16.52
C CYS A 16 10.29 -3.80 15.78
N VAL A 17 10.18 -2.52 15.54
CA VAL A 17 11.21 -1.72 14.88
C VAL A 17 11.64 -0.61 15.83
N CYS A 18 12.95 -0.51 16.09
CA CYS A 18 13.52 0.56 16.87
C CYS A 18 14.57 1.28 16.02
N GLN A 19 14.57 2.60 16.08
CA GLN A 19 15.57 3.42 15.39
C GLN A 19 16.11 4.48 16.36
N THR A 20 17.41 4.49 16.51
CA THR A 20 18.10 5.43 17.41
C THR A 20 19.28 6.06 16.69
N ASN A 21 19.66 7.26 17.08
CA ASN A 21 20.89 7.88 16.64
C ASN A 21 21.56 8.66 17.77
N GLU A 22 22.82 9.07 17.54
CA GLU A 22 23.61 9.84 18.50
C GLU A 22 23.08 11.26 18.80
N LYS A 23 22.14 11.76 17.97
CA LYS A 23 21.51 13.09 18.12
C LYS A 23 20.23 13.06 18.95
N GLY A 24 19.95 11.92 19.59
CA GLY A 24 18.82 11.77 20.52
C GLY A 24 17.52 11.29 19.87
N MET A 25 17.53 10.88 18.60
CA MET A 25 16.38 10.18 18.01
C MET A 25 16.24 8.81 18.69
N ASN A 26 15.04 8.51 19.15
CA ASN A 26 14.70 7.23 19.77
C ASN A 26 13.24 6.91 19.46
N TYR A 27 13.01 6.23 18.34
CA TYR A 27 11.69 5.82 17.89
C TYR A 27 11.54 4.33 18.02
N SER A 28 10.36 3.88 18.40
CA SER A 28 9.98 2.48 18.38
C SER A 28 8.54 2.32 17.93
N ASN A 29 8.31 1.30 17.13
CA ASN A 29 6.98 0.88 16.73
C ASN A 29 6.86 -0.63 16.85
N THR A 30 5.76 -1.10 17.43
CA THR A 30 5.44 -2.53 17.50
C THR A 30 4.05 -2.74 16.96
N ASP A 31 3.94 -3.63 15.99
CA ASP A 31 2.67 -3.94 15.36
C ASP A 31 2.52 -5.45 15.16
N CYS A 32 1.28 -5.92 14.98
CA CYS A 32 0.95 -7.31 14.74
C CYS A 32 -0.09 -7.43 13.62
N CYS A 33 -0.03 -8.55 12.94
CA CYS A 33 -0.97 -8.89 11.89
C CYS A 33 -1.23 -10.40 11.92
N VAL A 34 -2.46 -10.81 11.67
CA VAL A 34 -2.85 -12.19 11.43
C VAL A 34 -3.20 -12.33 9.95
N ASN A 35 -2.39 -13.06 9.21
CA ASN A 35 -2.64 -13.40 7.83
C ASN A 35 -3.41 -14.72 7.76
N VAL A 36 -4.48 -14.73 6.99
CA VAL A 36 -5.28 -15.91 6.73
C VAL A 36 -5.22 -16.23 5.25
N ASN A 37 -4.76 -17.44 4.91
CA ASN A 37 -4.72 -17.91 3.54
C ASN A 37 -5.59 -19.16 3.45
N ILE A 38 -6.52 -19.17 2.52
CA ILE A 38 -7.44 -20.28 2.30
C ILE A 38 -7.31 -20.75 0.86
N SER A 39 -6.98 -22.02 0.68
CA SER A 39 -7.14 -22.72 -0.59
C SER A 39 -8.37 -23.62 -0.50
N PHE A 40 -9.16 -23.68 -1.54
CA PHE A 40 -10.39 -24.42 -1.54
C PHE A 40 -10.64 -25.14 -2.86
N LYS A 41 -11.52 -26.15 -2.79
CA LYS A 41 -12.00 -26.95 -3.90
C LYS A 41 -13.47 -27.25 -3.68
N HIS A 42 -14.30 -27.04 -4.71
CA HIS A 42 -15.68 -27.50 -4.68
C HIS A 42 -15.73 -29.05 -4.70
N VAL A 43 -16.65 -29.66 -3.95
CA VAL A 43 -16.72 -31.12 -3.82
C VAL A 43 -16.92 -31.88 -5.15
N ASN A 44 -17.54 -31.24 -6.13
CA ASN A 44 -17.79 -31.79 -7.47
C ASN A 44 -16.72 -31.41 -8.49
N SER A 45 -15.75 -30.59 -8.13
CA SER A 45 -14.67 -30.19 -9.04
C SER A 45 -13.73 -31.35 -9.34
N LYS A 46 -13.21 -31.40 -10.56
CA LYS A 46 -12.16 -32.34 -10.97
C LYS A 46 -10.76 -31.78 -10.80
N ASP A 47 -10.65 -30.49 -10.52
CA ASP A 47 -9.37 -29.82 -10.31
C ASP A 47 -8.79 -30.15 -8.94
N ILE A 48 -7.50 -29.92 -8.77
CA ILE A 48 -6.81 -30.14 -7.48
C ILE A 48 -7.17 -29.02 -6.51
N VAL A 49 -7.27 -27.79 -6.99
CA VAL A 49 -7.65 -26.58 -6.26
C VAL A 49 -8.45 -25.70 -7.22
N ASP A 50 -9.58 -25.19 -6.80
CA ASP A 50 -10.40 -24.30 -7.61
C ASP A 50 -10.04 -22.82 -7.40
N GLY A 51 -9.47 -22.52 -6.24
CA GLY A 51 -9.03 -21.18 -5.96
C GLY A 51 -8.42 -21.00 -4.57
N TYR A 52 -8.00 -19.80 -4.34
CA TYR A 52 -7.51 -19.37 -3.03
C TYR A 52 -7.87 -17.90 -2.83
N PHE A 53 -8.04 -17.54 -1.58
CA PHE A 53 -8.16 -16.16 -1.16
C PHE A 53 -7.39 -15.94 0.13
N SER A 54 -6.95 -14.70 0.34
CA SER A 54 -6.23 -14.31 1.53
C SER A 54 -6.72 -12.96 2.02
N PHE A 55 -6.64 -12.77 3.31
CA PHE A 55 -6.91 -11.49 3.95
C PHE A 55 -6.08 -11.37 5.22
N SER A 56 -5.95 -10.14 5.70
CA SER A 56 -5.20 -9.84 6.90
C SER A 56 -6.09 -9.15 7.92
N LEU A 57 -5.86 -9.43 9.19
CA LEU A 57 -6.54 -8.82 10.32
C LEU A 57 -5.49 -8.35 11.31
N ARG A 58 -5.72 -7.22 11.99
CA ARG A 58 -4.85 -6.77 13.08
C ARG A 58 -4.93 -7.73 14.26
N ASP A 59 -6.15 -8.06 14.63
CA ASP A 59 -6.46 -9.08 15.63
C ASP A 59 -7.42 -10.10 15.03
N PHE A 60 -7.26 -11.38 15.40
CA PHE A 60 -8.12 -12.42 14.89
C PHE A 60 -9.53 -12.33 15.51
N ASP A 61 -10.51 -11.99 14.70
CA ASP A 61 -11.93 -12.08 15.01
C ASP A 61 -12.58 -13.22 14.21
N LYS A 62 -13.09 -14.21 14.92
CA LYS A 62 -13.75 -15.37 14.33
C LYS A 62 -14.97 -15.00 13.47
N ASN A 63 -15.74 -14.00 13.90
CA ASN A 63 -16.95 -13.59 13.19
C ASN A 63 -16.60 -12.87 11.88
N VAL A 64 -15.59 -12.01 11.92
CA VAL A 64 -15.04 -11.35 10.72
C VAL A 64 -14.48 -12.39 9.77
N PHE A 65 -13.71 -13.36 10.27
CA PHE A 65 -13.18 -14.45 9.47
C PHE A 65 -14.29 -15.24 8.74
N PHE A 66 -15.31 -15.70 9.47
CA PHE A 66 -16.38 -16.47 8.83
C PHE A 66 -17.19 -15.62 7.86
N LYS A 67 -17.48 -14.37 8.19
CA LYS A 67 -18.18 -13.46 7.28
C LYS A 67 -17.42 -13.29 5.96
N MET A 68 -16.13 -12.99 6.01
CA MET A 68 -15.31 -12.81 4.81
C MET A 68 -15.23 -14.09 3.98
N ALA A 69 -15.08 -15.25 4.62
CA ALA A 69 -15.05 -16.53 3.95
C ALA A 69 -16.40 -16.92 3.33
N ASP A 70 -17.52 -16.66 4.04
CA ASP A 70 -18.87 -16.89 3.54
C ASP A 70 -19.17 -15.99 2.34
N ASP A 71 -18.87 -14.70 2.44
CA ASP A 71 -19.08 -13.72 1.36
C ASP A 71 -18.27 -14.12 0.11
N PHE A 72 -17.03 -14.55 0.27
CA PHE A 72 -16.20 -14.99 -0.85
C PHE A 72 -16.75 -16.26 -1.51
N LEU A 73 -17.06 -17.30 -0.72
CA LEU A 73 -17.53 -18.58 -1.23
C LEU A 73 -18.95 -18.52 -1.79
N ALA A 74 -19.80 -17.66 -1.25
CA ALA A 74 -21.14 -17.43 -1.80
C ALA A 74 -21.11 -16.83 -3.22
N ASN A 75 -20.10 -16.05 -3.52
CA ASN A 75 -19.92 -15.45 -4.85
C ASN A 75 -19.12 -16.32 -5.83
N PHE A 76 -18.50 -17.40 -5.36
CA PHE A 76 -17.64 -18.24 -6.20
C PHE A 76 -18.39 -18.92 -7.35
N GLU A 77 -19.64 -19.33 -7.15
CA GLU A 77 -20.47 -19.99 -8.16
C GLU A 77 -21.40 -19.02 -8.91
N VAL A 78 -21.30 -17.73 -8.66
CA VAL A 78 -22.12 -16.72 -9.33
C VAL A 78 -21.57 -16.47 -10.72
N GLU A 79 -22.28 -16.93 -11.74
CA GLU A 79 -22.00 -16.60 -13.13
C GLU A 79 -22.50 -15.19 -13.44
N VAL A 80 -21.63 -14.37 -14.02
CA VAL A 80 -21.97 -13.03 -14.49
C VAL A 80 -21.68 -12.93 -15.98
N GLU A 81 -22.54 -12.23 -16.70
CA GLU A 81 -22.22 -11.85 -18.09
C GLU A 81 -21.08 -10.83 -18.06
N LEU A 82 -20.05 -11.08 -18.89
CA LEU A 82 -18.95 -10.12 -19.01
C LEU A 82 -19.48 -8.86 -19.69
N PRO A 83 -19.26 -7.68 -19.10
CA PRO A 83 -19.60 -6.41 -19.74
C PRO A 83 -18.73 -6.19 -20.99
N GLU A 84 -19.18 -5.30 -21.89
CA GLU A 84 -18.41 -4.92 -23.08
C GLU A 84 -17.05 -4.27 -22.72
N GLU A 85 -16.98 -3.61 -21.59
CA GLU A 85 -15.76 -3.00 -21.06
C GLU A 85 -15.42 -3.62 -19.69
N ILE A 86 -14.16 -4.04 -19.54
CA ILE A 86 -13.64 -4.62 -18.30
C ILE A 86 -12.48 -3.76 -17.82
N ILE A 87 -12.54 -3.35 -16.55
CA ILE A 87 -11.40 -2.73 -15.88
C ILE A 87 -10.62 -3.84 -15.18
N ILE A 88 -9.38 -4.06 -15.60
CA ILE A 88 -8.48 -5.01 -14.95
C ILE A 88 -7.51 -4.22 -14.07
N ASP A 89 -7.63 -4.39 -12.75
CA ASP A 89 -6.65 -3.89 -11.81
C ASP A 89 -5.45 -4.87 -11.76
N MET A 90 -4.32 -4.41 -12.25
CA MET A 90 -3.06 -5.14 -12.16
C MET A 90 -2.27 -4.59 -10.97
N GLN A 91 -2.53 -5.14 -9.79
CA GLN A 91 -1.83 -4.78 -8.57
C GLN A 91 -0.30 -4.64 -8.79
N TYR A 92 0.28 -3.53 -8.32
CA TYR A 92 1.69 -3.15 -8.28
C TYR A 92 2.38 -2.78 -9.60
N TYR A 93 1.97 -3.25 -10.77
CA TYR A 93 2.70 -3.00 -12.02
C TYR A 93 1.97 -2.09 -13.01
N GLY A 94 0.76 -1.68 -12.65
CA GLY A 94 -0.10 -0.87 -13.49
C GLY A 94 0.07 0.63 -13.27
N LEU A 95 -1.05 1.32 -13.21
CA LEU A 95 -1.15 2.77 -13.10
C LEU A 95 -0.44 3.33 -11.85
N LEU A 96 -0.60 2.68 -10.68
CA LEU A 96 0.01 3.15 -9.43
C LEU A 96 1.54 3.10 -9.48
N GLY A 97 2.13 2.07 -10.08
CA GLY A 97 3.59 2.00 -10.27
C GLY A 97 4.11 3.14 -11.16
N LYS A 98 3.44 3.40 -12.28
CA LYS A 98 3.79 4.51 -13.17
C LYS A 98 3.62 5.88 -12.51
N LEU A 99 2.55 6.04 -11.76
CA LEU A 99 2.29 7.27 -11.02
C LEU A 99 3.34 7.50 -9.94
N SER A 100 3.70 6.46 -9.18
CA SER A 100 4.77 6.52 -8.18
C SER A 100 6.10 6.91 -8.81
N GLU A 101 6.52 6.28 -9.92
CA GLU A 101 7.72 6.68 -10.66
C GLU A 101 7.66 8.16 -11.09
N SER A 102 6.50 8.60 -11.57
CA SER A 102 6.30 9.98 -12.07
C SER A 102 6.28 11.03 -10.97
N LEU A 103 5.97 10.65 -9.74
CA LEU A 103 5.99 11.53 -8.56
C LEU A 103 7.33 11.56 -7.84
N ASN A 104 8.38 10.91 -8.37
CA ASN A 104 9.72 11.00 -7.80
C ASN A 104 10.22 12.45 -7.84
N GLY A 105 10.52 13.03 -6.68
CA GLY A 105 10.89 14.43 -6.52
C GLY A 105 12.18 14.81 -7.25
N GLU A 106 13.15 13.89 -7.35
CA GLU A 106 14.36 14.12 -8.17
C GLU A 106 14.02 14.17 -9.65
N CYS A 107 13.20 13.24 -10.15
CA CYS A 107 12.78 13.21 -11.55
C CYS A 107 11.94 14.45 -11.92
N LEU A 108 11.08 14.91 -11.02
CA LEU A 108 10.31 16.14 -11.18
C LEU A 108 11.23 17.37 -11.27
N ALA A 109 12.20 17.48 -10.36
CA ALA A 109 13.13 18.61 -10.32
C ALA A 109 14.07 18.65 -11.54
N LEU A 110 14.41 17.50 -12.09
CA LEU A 110 15.24 17.38 -13.30
C LEU A 110 14.45 17.54 -14.61
N GLY A 111 13.14 17.63 -14.56
CA GLY A 111 12.30 17.76 -15.75
C GLY A 111 12.18 16.48 -16.59
N ILE A 112 12.49 15.32 -16.03
CA ILE A 112 12.46 14.02 -16.71
C ILE A 112 11.23 13.15 -16.36
N SER A 113 10.40 13.62 -15.45
CA SER A 113 9.12 12.99 -15.14
C SER A 113 8.01 13.44 -16.09
N LEU A 114 7.03 12.57 -16.31
CA LEU A 114 5.79 12.91 -17.03
C LEU A 114 4.99 14.02 -16.33
N LEU A 115 5.24 14.25 -15.04
CA LEU A 115 4.56 15.25 -14.20
C LEU A 115 5.41 16.47 -13.88
N SER A 116 6.58 16.67 -14.51
CA SER A 116 7.54 17.71 -14.15
C SER A 116 6.97 19.13 -14.20
N ASP A 117 6.07 19.41 -15.13
CA ASP A 117 5.41 20.70 -15.32
C ASP A 117 3.94 20.69 -14.87
N LYS A 118 3.52 19.66 -14.12
CA LYS A 118 2.12 19.44 -13.74
C LYS A 118 1.81 19.71 -12.27
N ILE A 119 2.78 20.13 -11.49
CA ILE A 119 2.54 20.52 -10.09
C ILE A 119 1.58 21.70 -10.05
N GLY A 120 0.48 21.57 -9.32
CA GLY A 120 -0.61 22.54 -9.23
C GLY A 120 -1.67 22.44 -10.32
N GLU A 121 -1.48 21.57 -11.33
CA GLU A 121 -2.46 21.37 -12.39
C GLU A 121 -3.42 20.22 -12.07
N LYS A 122 -4.69 20.35 -12.49
CA LYS A 122 -5.69 19.30 -12.45
C LYS A 122 -5.57 18.47 -13.72
N ILE A 123 -5.00 17.28 -13.62
CA ILE A 123 -4.78 16.37 -14.76
C ILE A 123 -5.49 15.03 -14.61
N PHE A 124 -6.06 14.73 -13.43
CA PHE A 124 -6.85 13.55 -13.16
C PHE A 124 -8.31 13.91 -12.86
N SER A 125 -9.18 12.90 -12.78
CA SER A 125 -10.55 13.08 -12.30
C SER A 125 -10.57 13.69 -10.90
N GLU A 126 -11.61 14.45 -10.58
CA GLU A 126 -11.83 14.98 -9.23
C GLU A 126 -12.11 13.89 -8.19
N ASP A 127 -12.48 12.69 -8.63
CA ASP A 127 -12.66 11.54 -7.75
C ASP A 127 -11.32 10.88 -7.39
N PHE A 128 -10.22 11.29 -8.02
CA PHE A 128 -8.90 10.70 -7.80
C PHE A 128 -8.10 11.50 -6.76
N THR A 129 -7.78 10.84 -5.66
CA THR A 129 -6.87 11.34 -4.62
C THR A 129 -5.81 10.29 -4.34
N LEU A 130 -4.54 10.67 -4.35
CA LEU A 130 -3.42 9.82 -3.96
C LEU A 130 -2.77 10.39 -2.71
N LEU A 131 -2.72 9.56 -1.67
CA LEU A 131 -2.07 9.91 -0.42
C LEU A 131 -1.19 8.76 0.10
N HIS A 132 -0.19 9.13 0.88
CA HIS A 132 0.57 8.22 1.73
C HIS A 132 0.00 8.32 3.14
N ASP A 133 -0.47 7.21 3.67
CA ASP A 133 -1.04 7.10 5.02
C ASP A 133 -0.18 6.13 5.83
N VAL A 134 0.36 6.60 6.95
CA VAL A 134 1.15 5.79 7.88
C VAL A 134 0.43 5.55 9.19
N SER A 135 -0.88 5.90 9.27
CA SER A 135 -1.68 5.64 10.45
C SER A 135 -1.85 4.14 10.72
N ASP A 136 -1.98 3.80 11.98
CA ASP A 136 -2.15 2.40 12.40
C ASP A 136 -3.49 1.78 11.98
N GLU A 137 -4.46 2.61 11.61
CA GLU A 137 -5.80 2.14 11.28
C GLU A 137 -5.87 1.41 9.93
N GLU A 138 -5.12 1.91 8.94
CA GLU A 138 -5.21 1.44 7.55
C GLU A 138 -4.05 0.53 7.15
N CYS A 139 -2.91 0.62 7.83
CA CYS A 139 -1.68 -0.05 7.43
C CYS A 139 -1.06 -0.86 8.58
N TRP A 140 -0.59 -2.09 8.25
CA TRP A 140 0.17 -2.91 9.19
C TRP A 140 1.66 -2.78 8.95
N PHE A 141 2.44 -2.82 10.03
CA PHE A 141 3.90 -2.74 10.04
C PHE A 141 4.48 -1.45 9.50
N ASN A 142 3.66 -0.44 9.29
CA ASN A 142 4.14 0.89 8.93
C ASN A 142 4.79 1.56 10.14
N ARG A 143 5.72 2.43 9.82
CA ARG A 143 6.38 3.29 10.80
C ARG A 143 5.89 4.71 10.59
N PHE A 144 5.67 5.44 11.69
CA PHE A 144 5.34 6.86 11.63
C PHE A 144 6.54 7.74 11.25
N TRP A 145 7.71 7.14 10.94
CA TRP A 145 8.92 7.84 10.51
C TRP A 145 9.55 7.14 9.29
N ASP A 146 10.20 7.93 8.45
CA ASP A 146 10.95 7.44 7.29
C ASP A 146 12.40 7.04 7.62
N GLY A 147 13.19 6.68 6.61
CA GLY A 147 14.59 6.30 6.78
C GLY A 147 15.50 7.38 7.33
N ASP A 148 15.16 8.63 7.12
CA ASP A 148 15.86 9.80 7.66
C ASP A 148 15.41 10.18 9.09
N GLY A 149 14.46 9.44 9.65
CA GLY A 149 13.83 9.70 10.94
C GLY A 149 12.86 10.88 10.90
N CYS A 150 12.28 11.17 9.74
CA CYS A 150 11.26 12.18 9.61
C CYS A 150 9.89 11.62 9.88
N VAL A 151 9.11 12.36 10.65
CA VAL A 151 7.72 12.05 10.96
C VAL A 151 6.83 12.78 9.98
N THR A 152 5.87 12.05 9.40
CA THR A 152 4.83 12.65 8.57
C THR A 152 3.81 13.36 9.45
N GLU A 153 3.56 14.61 9.16
CA GLU A 153 2.58 15.41 9.91
C GLU A 153 1.17 14.83 9.72
N ASN A 154 0.46 14.60 10.83
CA ASN A 154 -0.87 13.99 10.87
C ASN A 154 -0.93 12.60 10.19
N ASP A 155 0.18 11.88 10.12
CA ASP A 155 0.32 10.55 9.53
C ASP A 155 -0.09 10.44 8.06
N LYS A 156 -0.35 11.58 7.38
CA LYS A 156 -0.84 11.62 6.00
C LYS A 156 -0.09 12.65 5.17
N ARG A 157 0.25 12.26 3.94
CA ARG A 157 0.81 13.14 2.93
C ARG A 157 0.06 13.00 1.62
N VAL A 158 -0.52 14.07 1.14
CA VAL A 158 -1.28 14.08 -0.13
C VAL A 158 -0.34 14.42 -1.29
N PHE A 159 -0.32 13.59 -2.31
CA PHE A 159 0.43 13.78 -3.55
C PHE A 159 -0.46 14.26 -4.70
N VAL A 160 -1.67 13.73 -4.78
CA VAL A 160 -2.71 14.21 -5.70
C VAL A 160 -3.98 14.46 -4.88
N ASP A 161 -4.54 15.64 -4.98
CA ASP A 161 -5.79 16.01 -4.31
C ASP A 161 -6.87 16.34 -5.34
N LYS A 162 -7.93 15.52 -5.39
CA LYS A 162 -9.06 15.70 -6.30
C LYS A 162 -8.63 16.00 -7.73
N GLY A 163 -7.68 15.22 -8.20
CA GLY A 163 -7.13 15.31 -9.54
C GLY A 163 -6.02 16.35 -9.73
N VAL A 164 -5.70 17.16 -8.73
CA VAL A 164 -4.62 18.14 -8.77
C VAL A 164 -3.33 17.55 -8.25
N VAL A 165 -2.25 17.61 -9.02
CA VAL A 165 -0.91 17.18 -8.57
C VAL A 165 -0.37 18.19 -7.57
N VAL A 166 -0.24 17.80 -6.31
CA VAL A 166 0.18 18.69 -5.21
C VAL A 166 1.70 18.74 -5.08
N THR A 167 2.34 17.58 -5.04
CA THR A 167 3.78 17.45 -4.84
C THR A 167 4.29 16.09 -5.28
N GLY A 168 5.60 15.95 -5.44
CA GLY A 168 6.27 14.66 -5.52
C GLY A 168 6.80 14.23 -4.15
N TYR A 169 7.26 12.98 -4.05
CA TYR A 169 7.89 12.48 -2.85
C TYR A 169 9.40 12.76 -2.85
N ALA A 170 9.93 13.16 -1.69
CA ALA A 170 11.34 13.48 -1.51
C ALA A 170 11.84 13.13 -0.10
N ASP A 171 13.03 12.56 -0.04
CA ASP A 171 13.83 12.46 1.18
C ASP A 171 14.53 13.79 1.50
N LYS A 172 15.20 13.89 2.64
CA LYS A 172 15.94 15.11 3.04
C LYS A 172 17.04 15.50 2.05
N LYS A 173 17.73 14.52 1.47
CA LYS A 173 18.84 14.75 0.54
C LYS A 173 18.34 15.35 -0.77
N THR A 174 17.30 14.75 -1.35
CA THR A 174 16.62 15.23 -2.56
C THR A 174 16.00 16.61 -2.33
N ALA A 175 15.27 16.78 -1.23
CA ALA A 175 14.66 18.05 -0.85
C ALA A 175 15.69 19.18 -0.77
N LYS A 176 16.81 18.95 -0.10
CA LYS A 176 17.90 19.92 0.03
C LYS A 176 18.60 20.19 -1.31
N LYS A 177 18.87 19.13 -2.10
CA LYS A 177 19.59 19.25 -3.38
C LYS A 177 18.86 20.09 -4.39
N TYR A 178 17.54 19.92 -4.46
CA TYR A 178 16.68 20.54 -5.47
C TYR A 178 15.81 21.69 -4.94
N ASN A 179 15.95 22.01 -3.65
CA ASN A 179 15.13 23.02 -2.97
C ASN A 179 13.61 22.80 -3.13
N ILE A 180 13.20 21.55 -2.93
CA ILE A 180 11.80 21.12 -2.95
C ILE A 180 11.33 20.69 -1.56
N PRO A 181 10.02 20.60 -1.30
CA PRO A 181 9.52 20.16 0.00
C PRO A 181 9.98 18.74 0.35
N HIS A 182 10.38 18.53 1.58
CA HIS A 182 10.61 17.21 2.15
C HIS A 182 9.25 16.57 2.47
N THR A 183 9.08 15.30 2.13
CA THR A 183 7.79 14.61 2.28
C THR A 183 7.80 13.40 3.21
N GLY A 184 8.94 13.07 3.85
CA GLY A 184 9.02 11.93 4.75
C GLY A 184 9.05 10.58 4.03
N ASN A 185 9.66 10.53 2.85
CA ASN A 185 9.69 9.34 2.01
C ASN A 185 11.11 8.80 1.78
N ALA A 186 11.98 8.86 2.80
CA ALA A 186 13.28 8.23 2.70
C ALA A 186 13.17 6.71 2.86
N TYR A 187 13.80 5.95 1.95
CA TYR A 187 13.87 4.49 2.04
C TYR A 187 14.81 4.06 3.17
N THR A 188 14.41 3.06 3.95
CA THR A 188 14.98 2.83 5.27
C THR A 188 16.22 1.98 5.36
N GLU A 189 16.54 1.22 4.34
CA GLU A 189 17.55 0.18 4.49
C GLU A 189 18.90 0.55 3.87
N MET A 190 18.93 1.59 3.06
CA MET A 190 20.17 2.13 2.49
C MET A 190 20.07 3.66 2.49
N ALA A 191 20.79 4.29 3.38
CA ALA A 191 20.79 5.73 3.65
C ALA A 191 21.09 6.64 2.45
N ASP A 192 21.37 6.11 1.28
CA ASP A 192 21.79 6.85 0.10
C ASP A 192 20.91 6.65 -1.15
N ILE A 193 19.82 5.91 -1.05
CA ILE A 193 18.92 5.70 -2.19
C ILE A 193 17.59 6.39 -1.91
N PRO A 194 17.25 7.48 -2.63
CA PRO A 194 15.91 8.01 -2.61
C PRO A 194 14.98 6.99 -3.26
N GLY A 195 14.11 6.42 -2.50
CA GLY A 195 13.06 5.53 -2.95
C GLY A 195 11.74 5.95 -2.38
N ALA A 196 10.65 5.67 -3.08
CA ALA A 196 9.33 5.70 -2.50
C ALA A 196 9.23 4.58 -1.45
N GLY A 197 9.86 4.79 -0.30
CA GLY A 197 9.72 3.89 0.82
C GLY A 197 8.28 3.90 1.28
N GLY A 198 7.55 2.83 0.97
CA GLY A 198 6.21 2.62 1.48
C GLY A 198 5.11 3.39 0.75
N VAL A 199 4.96 3.20 -0.53
CA VAL A 199 3.69 3.38 -1.23
C VAL A 199 3.09 2.00 -1.48
#